data_7dea4c8e40501c13d664f6d3971e0db3
#
_entry.id   7dea4c8e40501c13d664f6d3971e0db3
#
_cell.length_a   1.000
_cell.length_b   1.000
_cell.length_c   1.000
_cell.angle_alpha   90.00
_cell.angle_beta   90.00
_cell.angle_gamma   90.00
#
_symmetry.space_group_name_H-M   'P 1'
#
loop_
_entity.id
_entity.type
_entity.pdbx_description
1 polymer ?
#
loop_
_entity_poly.entity_id
_entity_poly.type
_entity_poly.pdbx_seq_one_letter_code
_entity_poly.pdbx_strand_id
1 'polypeptide(L)'
;METAYTIYHRNGGNMLDLTPKGEKSILFETLLNHFGNNREAAIIAKSNVYSDEFLNWFGDWTAEDKENVSKVVDENGEPLVVWHNSKKSKIIEYDMSRIGTNGGTLWGPGIYSSRNKRFNSIFGNIENALYVNIKKPFRQTYYVEGSDNELEQDLFIEATGLKKSINDIPKEFRDKYDGTIADGPDGREYVAWKNTDIKHIENLGAFNPNDPNIYHVSSEPNSQEYKQ
;
A
#
# COMPACT_ATOMS: atom_id res chain seq x y z
N MET A 1 0.12 11.94 -22.22
CA MET A 1 0.39 11.25 -20.95
C MET A 1 1.88 11.34 -20.69
N GLU A 2 2.30 11.99 -19.63
CA GLU A 2 3.72 12.14 -19.31
C GLU A 2 4.18 10.90 -18.55
N THR A 3 5.13 10.15 -19.09
CA THR A 3 5.64 8.93 -18.44
C THR A 3 6.65 9.30 -17.34
N ALA A 4 6.86 8.39 -16.37
CA ALA A 4 7.90 8.54 -15.34
C ALA A 4 9.29 8.85 -15.95
N TYR A 5 9.58 8.27 -17.11
CA TYR A 5 10.78 8.54 -17.92
C TYR A 5 10.82 10.00 -18.40
N THR A 6 9.69 10.55 -18.85
CA THR A 6 9.59 11.94 -19.31
C THR A 6 9.79 12.91 -18.14
N ILE A 7 9.20 12.61 -16.97
CA ILE A 7 9.37 13.42 -15.76
C ILE A 7 10.84 13.43 -15.31
N TYR A 8 11.50 12.27 -15.29
CA TYR A 8 12.91 12.13 -14.97
C TYR A 8 13.79 12.98 -15.90
N HIS A 9 13.60 12.88 -17.21
CA HIS A 9 14.37 13.63 -18.20
C HIS A 9 14.06 15.12 -18.20
N ARG A 10 12.79 15.52 -17.98
CA ARG A 10 12.41 16.95 -17.85
C ARG A 10 13.12 17.62 -16.68
N ASN A 11 13.34 16.89 -15.59
CA ASN A 11 14.07 17.37 -14.42
C ASN A 11 15.60 17.23 -14.55
N GLY A 12 16.12 17.07 -15.79
CA GLY A 12 17.54 16.97 -16.07
C GLY A 12 18.21 15.70 -15.55
N GLY A 13 17.42 14.66 -15.26
CA GLY A 13 17.91 13.40 -14.70
C GLY A 13 18.47 13.55 -13.29
N ASN A 14 18.22 14.67 -12.61
CA ASN A 14 18.76 14.94 -11.28
C ASN A 14 17.76 14.53 -10.18
N MET A 15 18.08 13.43 -9.52
CA MET A 15 17.27 12.87 -8.43
C MET A 15 17.22 13.75 -7.18
N LEU A 16 18.17 14.67 -7.00
CA LEU A 16 18.20 15.54 -5.82
C LEU A 16 16.97 16.46 -5.76
N ASP A 17 16.36 16.75 -6.91
CA ASP A 17 15.14 17.55 -6.99
C ASP A 17 13.87 16.78 -6.56
N LEU A 18 13.95 15.43 -6.50
CA LEU A 18 12.86 14.55 -6.07
C LEU A 18 12.97 14.11 -4.60
N THR A 19 13.96 14.60 -3.87
CA THR A 19 14.12 14.34 -2.43
C THR A 19 13.73 15.56 -1.62
N PRO A 20 13.07 15.39 -0.46
CA PRO A 20 12.93 16.48 0.51
C PRO A 20 14.31 17.08 0.81
N LYS A 21 14.40 18.41 0.85
CA LYS A 21 15.68 19.11 1.04
C LYS A 21 16.39 18.63 2.29
N GLY A 22 17.51 17.95 2.12
CA GLY A 22 18.48 17.63 3.17
C GLY A 22 18.21 16.34 3.96
N GLU A 23 17.14 15.59 3.69
CA GLU A 23 16.82 14.32 4.36
C GLU A 23 16.99 13.12 3.43
N LYS A 24 17.38 11.99 4.01
CA LYS A 24 17.52 10.74 3.27
C LYS A 24 16.12 10.17 2.98
N SER A 25 15.74 10.05 1.71
CA SER A 25 14.43 9.49 1.33
C SER A 25 14.35 8.01 1.69
N ILE A 26 13.46 7.67 2.63
CA ILE A 26 13.19 6.28 3.03
C ILE A 26 12.61 5.50 1.85
N LEU A 27 11.72 6.12 1.09
CA LEU A 27 11.16 5.54 -0.13
C LEU A 27 12.26 5.18 -1.12
N PHE A 28 13.18 6.09 -1.43
CA PHE A 28 14.25 5.81 -2.39
C PHE A 28 15.16 4.66 -1.95
N GLU A 29 15.60 4.65 -0.69
CA GLU A 29 16.41 3.56 -0.14
C GLU A 29 15.68 2.21 -0.20
N THR A 30 14.38 2.22 0.07
CA THR A 30 13.55 1.01 -0.01
C THR A 30 13.46 0.48 -1.45
N LEU A 31 13.24 1.38 -2.42
CA LEU A 31 13.21 1.03 -3.84
C LEU A 31 14.58 0.55 -4.33
N LEU A 32 15.66 1.23 -3.93
CA LEU A 32 17.02 0.84 -4.30
C LEU A 32 17.35 -0.58 -3.82
N ASN A 33 17.00 -0.91 -2.58
CA ASN A 33 17.17 -2.25 -2.03
C ASN A 33 16.30 -3.28 -2.74
N HIS A 34 15.04 -2.95 -3.07
CA HIS A 34 14.13 -3.83 -3.80
C HIS A 34 14.69 -4.20 -5.18
N PHE A 35 15.23 -3.24 -5.90
CA PHE A 35 15.82 -3.44 -7.24
C PHE A 35 17.28 -3.90 -7.19
N GLY A 36 17.76 -4.46 -6.08
CA GLY A 36 19.11 -5.02 -5.98
C GLY A 36 20.22 -4.00 -6.22
N ASN A 37 20.04 -2.78 -5.74
CA ASN A 37 20.93 -1.62 -5.95
C ASN A 37 20.98 -1.10 -7.40
N ASN A 38 20.03 -1.48 -8.24
CA ASN A 38 19.85 -0.86 -9.55
C ASN A 38 19.25 0.55 -9.38
N ARG A 39 20.14 1.55 -9.45
CA ARG A 39 19.80 2.95 -9.22
C ARG A 39 18.82 3.49 -10.25
N GLU A 40 18.97 3.12 -11.52
CA GLU A 40 18.08 3.56 -12.60
C GLU A 40 16.66 3.04 -12.39
N ALA A 41 16.50 1.76 -12.08
CA ALA A 41 15.18 1.16 -11.76
C ALA A 41 14.54 1.83 -10.53
N ALA A 42 15.32 2.12 -9.49
CA ALA A 42 14.83 2.81 -8.30
C ALA A 42 14.38 4.25 -8.60
N ILE A 43 15.09 4.96 -9.49
CA ILE A 43 14.72 6.30 -9.97
C ILE A 43 13.39 6.26 -10.72
N ILE A 44 13.25 5.33 -11.66
CA ILE A 44 12.02 5.18 -12.44
C ILE A 44 10.83 4.88 -11.51
N ALA A 45 11.00 3.94 -10.58
CA ALA A 45 9.96 3.60 -9.62
C ALA A 45 9.60 4.78 -8.69
N LYS A 46 10.60 5.55 -8.24
CA LYS A 46 10.35 6.75 -7.44
C LYS A 46 9.63 7.84 -8.24
N SER A 47 9.97 8.03 -9.51
CA SER A 47 9.29 9.03 -10.34
C SER A 47 7.82 8.67 -10.62
N ASN A 48 7.44 7.39 -10.57
CA ASN A 48 6.06 6.97 -10.72
C ASN A 48 5.13 7.52 -9.62
N VAL A 49 5.63 7.73 -8.38
CA VAL A 49 4.79 8.26 -7.30
C VAL A 49 4.49 9.77 -7.44
N TYR A 50 5.10 10.44 -8.43
CA TYR A 50 4.79 11.82 -8.81
C TYR A 50 3.94 11.90 -10.08
N SER A 51 3.54 10.78 -10.69
CA SER A 51 2.66 10.78 -11.85
C SER A 51 1.24 11.20 -11.48
N ASP A 52 0.53 11.80 -12.42
CA ASP A 52 -0.87 12.21 -12.21
C ASP A 52 -1.74 11.02 -11.83
N GLU A 53 -1.49 9.83 -12.39
CA GLU A 53 -2.20 8.60 -12.10
C GLU A 53 -2.00 8.17 -10.65
N PHE A 54 -0.76 8.22 -10.14
CA PHE A 54 -0.48 7.90 -8.74
C PHE A 54 -1.11 8.93 -7.80
N LEU A 55 -0.94 10.22 -8.06
CA LEU A 55 -1.48 11.31 -7.24
C LEU A 55 -3.02 11.26 -7.20
N ASN A 56 -3.67 10.92 -8.31
CA ASN A 56 -5.12 10.74 -8.35
C ASN A 56 -5.58 9.53 -7.52
N TRP A 57 -4.83 8.43 -7.55
CA TRP A 57 -5.14 7.23 -6.78
C TRP A 57 -4.82 7.38 -5.29
N PHE A 58 -3.58 7.74 -4.97
CA PHE A 58 -3.05 7.80 -3.59
C PHE A 58 -3.49 9.08 -2.86
N GLY A 59 -3.71 10.13 -3.59
CA GLY A 59 -3.84 11.52 -3.13
C GLY A 59 -2.54 12.29 -3.36
N ASP A 60 -2.65 13.60 -3.52
CA ASP A 60 -1.48 14.46 -3.73
C ASP A 60 -0.68 14.61 -2.43
N TRP A 61 0.23 13.66 -2.24
CA TRP A 61 1.11 13.63 -1.06
C TRP A 61 2.17 14.74 -1.07
N THR A 62 2.32 15.49 -2.18
CA THR A 62 3.24 16.62 -2.29
C THR A 62 2.58 17.94 -1.89
N ALA A 63 1.25 18.03 -1.91
CA ALA A 63 0.48 19.22 -1.49
C ALA A 63 0.61 19.48 0.01
N GLU A 64 0.29 20.71 0.45
CA GLU A 64 0.21 21.05 1.88
C GLU A 64 -1.01 20.39 2.55
N ASP A 65 -2.16 20.41 1.87
CA ASP A 65 -3.37 19.73 2.34
C ASP A 65 -3.27 18.22 2.15
N LYS A 66 -3.32 17.49 3.25
CA LYS A 66 -3.22 16.02 3.30
C LYS A 66 -4.56 15.34 3.59
N GLU A 67 -5.69 16.03 3.57
CA GLU A 67 -6.97 15.45 3.96
C GLU A 67 -7.31 14.21 3.09
N ASN A 68 -7.17 14.37 1.77
CA ASN A 68 -7.49 13.33 0.79
C ASN A 68 -6.29 12.47 0.35
N VAL A 69 -5.22 12.45 1.15
CA VAL A 69 -4.03 11.65 0.92
C VAL A 69 -4.07 10.38 1.74
N SER A 70 -3.61 9.25 1.19
CA SER A 70 -3.40 8.02 1.95
C SER A 70 -2.59 8.29 3.22
N LYS A 71 -2.98 7.65 4.32
CA LYS A 71 -2.27 7.72 5.60
C LYS A 71 -1.17 6.65 5.72
N VAL A 72 -0.93 5.90 4.63
CA VAL A 72 0.17 4.93 4.54
C VAL A 72 1.41 5.64 3.97
N VAL A 73 2.00 6.47 4.81
CA VAL A 73 3.18 7.29 4.51
C VAL A 73 4.28 7.05 5.55
N ASP A 74 5.51 7.36 5.18
CA ASP A 74 6.65 7.35 6.09
C ASP A 74 6.72 8.62 6.96
N GLU A 75 7.79 8.73 7.75
CA GLU A 75 8.03 9.84 8.68
C GLU A 75 8.24 11.19 7.94
N ASN A 76 8.59 11.15 6.66
CA ASN A 76 8.77 12.32 5.80
C ASN A 76 7.48 12.69 5.04
N GLY A 77 6.43 11.86 5.16
CA GLY A 77 5.18 12.01 4.42
C GLY A 77 5.24 11.49 2.99
N GLU A 78 6.31 10.77 2.60
CA GLU A 78 6.41 10.07 1.32
C GLU A 78 5.59 8.77 1.35
N PRO A 79 5.06 8.27 0.20
CA PRO A 79 4.37 7.00 0.14
C PRO A 79 5.21 5.85 0.72
N LEU A 80 4.66 5.14 1.69
CA LEU A 80 5.34 4.05 2.38
C LEU A 80 5.21 2.75 1.58
N VAL A 81 6.34 2.09 1.33
CA VAL A 81 6.34 0.71 0.82
C VAL A 81 6.10 -0.24 1.99
N VAL A 82 5.11 -1.11 1.83
CA VAL A 82 4.76 -2.17 2.78
C VAL A 82 4.76 -3.53 2.08
N TRP A 83 4.81 -4.61 2.85
CA TRP A 83 4.92 -5.96 2.30
C TRP A 83 3.73 -6.82 2.69
N HIS A 84 3.27 -7.61 1.72
CA HIS A 84 2.37 -8.73 1.92
C HIS A 84 3.05 -10.01 1.44
N ASN A 85 3.04 -11.07 2.24
CA ASN A 85 3.67 -12.33 1.86
C ASN A 85 2.64 -13.39 1.48
N SER A 86 2.95 -14.16 0.43
CA SER A 86 2.13 -15.27 -0.05
C SER A 86 2.92 -16.58 -0.12
N LYS A 87 2.20 -17.72 -0.11
CA LYS A 87 2.80 -19.07 -0.10
C LYS A 87 3.04 -19.65 -1.49
N LYS A 88 2.30 -19.21 -2.51
CA LYS A 88 2.18 -19.99 -3.75
C LYS A 88 2.62 -19.33 -5.03
N SER A 89 2.48 -18.02 -5.17
CA SER A 89 2.77 -17.33 -6.43
C SER A 89 2.81 -15.82 -6.25
N LYS A 90 3.39 -15.15 -7.23
CA LYS A 90 3.25 -13.72 -7.42
C LYS A 90 1.75 -13.39 -7.56
N ILE A 91 1.27 -12.45 -6.75
CA ILE A 91 -0.13 -12.02 -6.77
C ILE A 91 -0.26 -10.95 -7.85
N ILE A 92 -1.18 -11.13 -8.79
CA ILE A 92 -1.52 -10.13 -9.81
C ILE A 92 -2.76 -9.34 -9.37
N GLU A 93 -3.70 -10.05 -8.75
CA GLU A 93 -4.93 -9.50 -8.18
C GLU A 93 -5.23 -10.22 -6.87
N TYR A 94 -5.66 -9.48 -5.86
CA TYR A 94 -6.08 -10.05 -4.59
C TYR A 94 -7.53 -10.55 -4.68
N ASP A 95 -7.71 -11.85 -4.48
CA ASP A 95 -9.03 -12.47 -4.41
C ASP A 95 -9.65 -12.22 -3.03
N MET A 96 -10.63 -11.33 -2.98
CA MET A 96 -11.32 -10.93 -1.75
C MET A 96 -12.09 -12.07 -1.08
N SER A 97 -12.42 -13.14 -1.81
CA SER A 97 -13.05 -14.34 -1.24
C SER A 97 -12.10 -15.17 -0.36
N ARG A 98 -10.81 -14.92 -0.45
CA ARG A 98 -9.77 -15.64 0.29
C ARG A 98 -9.28 -14.94 1.56
N ILE A 99 -9.92 -13.83 1.94
CA ILE A 99 -9.61 -13.13 3.19
C ILE A 99 -9.69 -14.10 4.37
N GLY A 100 -8.70 -14.04 5.27
CA GLY A 100 -8.63 -14.86 6.48
C GLY A 100 -8.40 -16.36 6.27
N THR A 101 -8.05 -16.81 5.05
CA THR A 101 -7.80 -18.24 4.80
C THR A 101 -6.41 -18.70 5.23
N ASN A 102 -5.45 -17.80 5.36
CA ASN A 102 -4.05 -18.11 5.69
C ASN A 102 -3.57 -17.52 7.03
N GLY A 103 -4.45 -16.92 7.81
CA GLY A 103 -4.08 -16.27 9.05
C GLY A 103 -5.25 -15.55 9.71
N GLY A 104 -4.98 -14.92 10.84
CA GLY A 104 -5.98 -14.21 11.60
C GLY A 104 -6.53 -12.98 10.88
N THR A 105 -7.68 -12.57 11.35
CA THR A 105 -8.32 -11.30 11.00
C THR A 105 -8.39 -10.41 12.24
N LEU A 106 -7.26 -10.34 12.97
CA LEU A 106 -7.18 -9.64 14.26
C LEU A 106 -7.72 -8.20 14.18
N TRP A 107 -7.39 -7.52 13.10
CA TRP A 107 -7.79 -6.14 12.84
C TRP A 107 -8.97 -6.04 11.87
N GLY A 108 -9.80 -7.08 11.81
CA GLY A 108 -10.92 -7.22 10.90
C GLY A 108 -10.54 -7.82 9.54
N PRO A 109 -11.55 -8.07 8.68
CA PRO A 109 -11.33 -8.65 7.35
C PRO A 109 -10.64 -7.65 6.42
N GLY A 110 -9.71 -8.14 5.59
CA GLY A 110 -9.00 -7.33 4.61
C GLY A 110 -7.69 -7.95 4.15
N ILE A 111 -6.97 -7.21 3.35
CA ILE A 111 -5.64 -7.58 2.84
C ILE A 111 -4.60 -6.93 3.73
N TYR A 112 -3.88 -7.75 4.49
CA TYR A 112 -2.90 -7.33 5.48
C TYR A 112 -1.55 -7.05 4.83
N SER A 113 -0.91 -5.98 5.26
CA SER A 113 0.47 -5.65 4.92
C SER A 113 1.15 -4.95 6.09
N SER A 114 2.47 -5.02 6.17
CA SER A 114 3.23 -4.30 7.18
C SER A 114 4.62 -3.90 6.69
N ARG A 115 5.28 -3.03 7.43
CA ARG A 115 6.68 -2.66 7.23
C ARG A 115 7.65 -3.75 7.71
N ASN A 116 7.18 -4.66 8.56
CA ASN A 116 7.99 -5.70 9.18
C ASN A 116 8.06 -6.96 8.31
N LYS A 117 9.06 -7.03 7.43
CA LYS A 117 9.31 -8.19 6.56
C LYS A 117 9.47 -9.49 7.32
N ARG A 118 10.13 -9.47 8.48
CA ARG A 118 10.33 -10.66 9.31
C ARG A 118 9.01 -11.21 9.83
N PHE A 119 8.13 -10.34 10.30
CA PHE A 119 6.77 -10.72 10.70
C PHE A 119 6.00 -11.30 9.50
N ASN A 120 6.04 -10.61 8.36
CA ASN A 120 5.32 -11.06 7.16
C ASN A 120 5.80 -12.44 6.65
N SER A 121 7.06 -12.80 6.86
CA SER A 121 7.61 -14.08 6.38
C SER A 121 6.94 -15.33 6.97
N ILE A 122 6.25 -15.22 8.11
CA ILE A 122 5.46 -16.33 8.67
C ILE A 122 4.26 -16.70 7.79
N PHE A 123 3.78 -15.78 6.95
CA PHE A 123 2.62 -15.98 6.06
C PHE A 123 3.00 -16.53 4.68
N GLY A 124 4.30 -16.49 4.32
CA GLY A 124 4.79 -17.04 3.05
C GLY A 124 6.16 -16.48 2.65
N ASN A 125 6.77 -17.12 1.65
CA ASN A 125 8.12 -16.79 1.18
C ASN A 125 8.13 -15.84 -0.03
N ILE A 126 6.96 -15.56 -0.62
CA ILE A 126 6.85 -14.69 -1.80
C ILE A 126 6.44 -13.31 -1.31
N GLU A 127 7.38 -12.37 -1.37
CA GLU A 127 7.17 -10.99 -0.98
C GLU A 127 6.49 -10.21 -2.12
N ASN A 128 5.46 -9.46 -1.77
CA ASN A 128 4.84 -8.46 -2.64
C ASN A 128 5.06 -7.09 -2.00
N ALA A 129 5.84 -6.24 -2.65
CA ALA A 129 6.12 -4.87 -2.21
C ALA A 129 5.05 -3.93 -2.76
N LEU A 130 4.35 -3.23 -1.89
CA LEU A 130 3.08 -2.59 -2.20
C LEU A 130 3.04 -1.12 -1.74
N TYR A 131 2.32 -0.31 -2.51
CA TYR A 131 1.65 0.89 -2.02
C TYR A 131 0.22 0.53 -1.64
N VAL A 132 -0.26 1.10 -0.53
CA VAL A 132 -1.63 0.89 -0.03
C VAL A 132 -2.32 2.24 0.14
N ASN A 133 -3.52 2.36 -0.40
CA ASN A 133 -4.30 3.59 -0.36
C ASN A 133 -5.38 3.49 0.73
N ILE A 134 -5.11 4.07 1.89
CA ILE A 134 -6.07 4.21 2.99
C ILE A 134 -6.11 5.68 3.38
N LYS A 135 -7.15 6.41 2.97
CA LYS A 135 -7.32 7.85 3.22
C LYS A 135 -8.03 8.15 4.53
N LYS A 136 -9.00 7.31 4.88
CA LYS A 136 -9.82 7.41 6.09
C LYS A 136 -9.67 6.15 6.93
N PRO A 137 -8.52 5.96 7.62
CA PRO A 137 -8.28 4.73 8.37
C PRO A 137 -9.16 4.64 9.62
N PHE A 138 -9.76 3.48 9.84
CA PHE A 138 -10.12 3.06 11.19
C PHE A 138 -8.84 2.73 11.94
N ARG A 139 -8.57 3.42 13.05
CA ARG A 139 -7.34 3.22 13.83
C ARG A 139 -7.59 2.27 14.98
N GLN A 140 -6.73 1.27 15.12
CA GLN A 140 -6.78 0.29 16.20
C GLN A 140 -5.42 0.22 16.89
N THR A 141 -5.45 -0.11 18.16
CA THR A 141 -4.24 -0.27 18.99
C THR A 141 -4.37 -1.55 19.81
N TYR A 142 -3.27 -2.29 19.92
CA TYR A 142 -3.24 -3.49 20.74
C TYR A 142 -3.20 -3.10 22.23
N TYR A 143 -4.35 -3.25 22.90
CA TYR A 143 -4.54 -3.02 24.33
C TYR A 143 -3.95 -1.71 24.90
N VAL A 144 -4.68 -0.62 24.73
CA VAL A 144 -4.54 0.53 25.62
C VAL A 144 -5.90 0.75 26.29
N GLU A 145 -6.03 0.24 27.52
CA GLU A 145 -7.17 0.51 28.39
C GLU A 145 -7.32 2.04 28.55
N GLY A 146 -8.52 2.57 28.26
CA GLY A 146 -8.79 4.00 28.34
C GLY A 146 -8.40 4.85 27.12
N SER A 147 -8.25 4.24 25.94
CA SER A 147 -8.08 5.02 24.68
C SER A 147 -9.38 5.71 24.27
N ASP A 148 -9.30 6.89 23.63
CA ASP A 148 -10.47 7.70 23.22
C ASP A 148 -11.43 6.97 22.27
N ASN A 149 -11.01 5.86 21.65
CA ASN A 149 -11.80 5.05 20.73
C ASN A 149 -11.97 3.59 21.19
N GLU A 150 -11.75 3.29 22.47
CA GLU A 150 -11.84 1.93 23.03
C GLU A 150 -13.20 1.28 22.71
N LEU A 151 -14.30 1.98 22.97
CA LEU A 151 -15.65 1.47 22.70
C LEU A 151 -15.87 1.20 21.19
N GLU A 152 -15.44 2.10 20.32
CA GLU A 152 -15.56 1.92 18.86
C GLU A 152 -14.73 0.73 18.37
N GLN A 153 -13.55 0.55 18.96
CA GLN A 153 -12.66 -0.58 18.66
C GLN A 153 -13.27 -1.90 19.15
N ASP A 154 -13.84 -1.96 20.34
CA ASP A 154 -14.50 -3.14 20.87
C ASP A 154 -15.70 -3.54 20.02
N LEU A 155 -16.55 -2.59 19.63
CA LEU A 155 -17.67 -2.82 18.74
C LEU A 155 -17.22 -3.36 17.36
N PHE A 156 -16.13 -2.83 16.83
CA PHE A 156 -15.57 -3.31 15.56
C PHE A 156 -15.03 -4.75 15.71
N ILE A 157 -14.30 -5.04 16.78
CA ILE A 157 -13.75 -6.38 17.06
C ILE A 157 -14.89 -7.38 17.28
N GLU A 158 -15.92 -7.02 18.05
CA GLU A 158 -17.09 -7.87 18.27
C GLU A 158 -17.80 -8.19 16.94
N ALA A 159 -18.00 -7.18 16.11
CA ALA A 159 -18.68 -7.35 14.82
C ALA A 159 -17.84 -8.13 13.79
N THR A 160 -16.52 -7.94 13.78
CA THR A 160 -15.62 -8.44 12.71
C THR A 160 -14.65 -9.52 13.16
N GLY A 161 -14.53 -9.79 14.46
CA GLY A 161 -13.62 -10.78 15.02
C GLY A 161 -13.80 -12.15 14.36
N LEU A 162 -12.70 -12.72 13.82
CA LEU A 162 -12.67 -13.97 13.06
C LEU A 162 -13.53 -14.02 11.78
N LYS A 163 -14.18 -12.92 11.40
CA LYS A 163 -14.92 -12.81 10.14
C LYS A 163 -13.98 -12.72 8.94
N LYS A 164 -14.46 -13.18 7.80
CA LYS A 164 -13.62 -13.36 6.59
C LYS A 164 -14.15 -12.59 5.39
N SER A 165 -15.15 -11.74 5.57
CA SER A 165 -15.74 -10.96 4.49
C SER A 165 -15.75 -9.47 4.84
N ILE A 166 -15.43 -8.62 3.87
CA ILE A 166 -15.59 -7.17 4.00
C ILE A 166 -17.06 -6.79 4.26
N ASN A 167 -18.01 -7.62 3.81
CA ASN A 167 -19.43 -7.40 4.06
C ASN A 167 -19.82 -7.62 5.54
N ASP A 168 -18.97 -8.30 6.32
CA ASP A 168 -19.17 -8.46 7.77
C ASP A 168 -18.78 -7.20 8.55
N ILE A 169 -18.05 -6.25 7.95
CA ILE A 169 -17.78 -4.94 8.54
C ILE A 169 -19.11 -4.18 8.56
N PRO A 170 -19.58 -3.70 9.74
CA PRO A 170 -20.81 -2.94 9.83
C PRO A 170 -20.83 -1.76 8.85
N LYS A 171 -22.02 -1.47 8.30
CA LYS A 171 -22.16 -0.43 7.25
C LYS A 171 -21.69 0.93 7.74
N GLU A 172 -21.95 1.28 8.99
CA GLU A 172 -21.53 2.53 9.62
C GLU A 172 -19.99 2.71 9.59
N PHE A 173 -19.23 1.63 9.76
CA PHE A 173 -17.76 1.68 9.62
C PHE A 173 -17.35 1.84 8.15
N ARG A 174 -17.98 1.11 7.23
CA ARG A 174 -17.67 1.20 5.79
C ARG A 174 -18.05 2.53 5.16
N ASP A 175 -19.00 3.24 5.73
CA ASP A 175 -19.40 4.60 5.30
C ASP A 175 -18.41 5.66 5.82
N LYS A 176 -17.77 5.41 6.96
CA LYS A 176 -16.87 6.37 7.65
C LYS A 176 -15.40 6.13 7.30
N TYR A 177 -15.00 4.88 7.10
CA TYR A 177 -13.61 4.46 6.91
C TYR A 177 -13.43 3.66 5.62
N ASP A 178 -12.20 3.59 5.11
CA ASP A 178 -11.83 2.88 3.89
C ASP A 178 -10.77 1.77 4.09
N GLY A 179 -10.29 1.59 5.31
CA GLY A 179 -9.31 0.58 5.68
C GLY A 179 -8.98 0.66 7.16
N THR A 180 -8.10 -0.22 7.63
CA THR A 180 -7.60 -0.21 9.01
C THR A 180 -6.12 0.09 9.07
N ILE A 181 -5.69 0.92 10.03
CA ILE A 181 -4.29 1.06 10.43
C ILE A 181 -4.22 0.67 11.91
N ALA A 182 -3.46 -0.38 12.21
CA ALA A 182 -3.38 -0.94 13.54
C ALA A 182 -1.95 -0.98 14.07
N ASP A 183 -1.76 -0.55 15.31
CA ASP A 183 -0.49 -0.64 16.02
C ASP A 183 -0.49 -1.91 16.88
N GLY A 184 0.16 -2.97 16.36
CA GLY A 184 0.28 -4.27 17.01
C GLY A 184 1.65 -4.50 17.66
N PRO A 185 1.82 -5.62 18.38
CA PRO A 185 3.07 -5.95 19.06
C PRO A 185 4.25 -6.18 18.09
N ASP A 186 3.96 -6.59 16.87
CA ASP A 186 4.96 -6.83 15.82
C ASP A 186 5.18 -5.61 14.90
N GLY A 187 4.57 -4.48 15.24
CA GLY A 187 4.63 -3.22 14.53
C GLY A 187 3.30 -2.84 13.89
N ARG A 188 3.36 -1.79 13.07
CA ARG A 188 2.15 -1.27 12.41
C ARG A 188 1.74 -2.13 11.23
N GLU A 189 0.46 -2.49 11.20
CA GLU A 189 -0.20 -3.21 10.13
C GLU A 189 -1.20 -2.30 9.40
N TYR A 190 -1.34 -2.54 8.10
CA TYR A 190 -2.26 -1.83 7.21
C TYR A 190 -3.17 -2.85 6.57
N VAL A 191 -4.48 -2.67 6.71
CA VAL A 191 -5.50 -3.61 6.23
C VAL A 191 -6.37 -2.91 5.20
N ALA A 192 -6.15 -3.18 3.93
CA ALA A 192 -6.97 -2.67 2.84
C ALA A 192 -8.28 -3.44 2.75
N TRP A 193 -9.40 -2.71 2.63
CA TRP A 193 -10.73 -3.31 2.50
C TRP A 193 -11.15 -3.56 1.06
N LYS A 194 -10.38 -3.06 0.08
CA LYS A 194 -10.60 -3.31 -1.35
C LYS A 194 -9.29 -3.71 -2.03
N ASN A 195 -9.36 -4.59 -3.00
CA ASN A 195 -8.21 -4.97 -3.82
C ASN A 195 -7.73 -3.85 -4.74
N THR A 196 -8.59 -2.90 -5.09
CA THR A 196 -8.23 -1.70 -5.87
C THR A 196 -7.38 -0.70 -5.11
N ASP A 197 -7.37 -0.78 -3.76
CA ASP A 197 -6.59 0.11 -2.89
C ASP A 197 -5.14 -0.38 -2.70
N ILE A 198 -4.71 -1.35 -3.49
CA ILE A 198 -3.36 -1.93 -3.45
C ILE A 198 -2.73 -1.90 -4.83
N LYS A 199 -1.50 -1.39 -4.92
CA LYS A 199 -0.69 -1.43 -6.15
C LYS A 199 0.74 -1.88 -5.83
N HIS A 200 1.33 -2.66 -6.74
CA HIS A 200 2.73 -3.07 -6.61
C HIS A 200 3.66 -1.90 -6.94
N ILE A 201 4.84 -1.85 -6.31
CA ILE A 201 5.83 -0.79 -6.59
C ILE A 201 6.39 -0.85 -8.03
N GLU A 202 6.27 -2.00 -8.69
CA GLU A 202 6.59 -2.21 -10.10
C GLU A 202 5.40 -1.92 -11.03
N ASN A 203 4.32 -1.30 -10.55
CA ASN A 203 3.24 -0.83 -11.39
C ASN A 203 3.78 0.20 -12.39
N LEU A 204 3.54 -0.01 -13.69
CA LEU A 204 4.11 0.81 -14.77
C LEU A 204 3.31 2.10 -15.04
N GLY A 205 2.69 2.67 -14.02
CA GLY A 205 2.15 4.04 -14.07
C GLY A 205 0.65 4.15 -14.33
N ALA A 206 -0.11 3.06 -14.29
CA ALA A 206 -1.56 3.17 -14.50
C ALA A 206 -2.41 3.23 -13.25
N PHE A 207 -1.91 3.27 -12.08
CA PHE A 207 -2.59 3.37 -10.76
C PHE A 207 -4.12 3.59 -10.81
N ASN A 208 -4.81 2.83 -11.69
CA ASN A 208 -6.25 2.99 -11.91
C ASN A 208 -7.02 2.58 -10.64
N PRO A 209 -7.86 3.47 -10.05
CA PRO A 209 -8.61 3.18 -8.83
C PRO A 209 -9.71 2.13 -9.01
N ASN A 210 -10.05 1.77 -10.26
CA ASN A 210 -11.08 0.79 -10.57
C ASN A 210 -10.51 -0.55 -11.06
N ASP A 211 -9.19 -0.67 -11.22
CA ASP A 211 -8.52 -1.88 -11.70
C ASP A 211 -7.92 -2.63 -10.49
N PRO A 212 -8.34 -3.87 -10.18
CA PRO A 212 -7.76 -4.67 -9.11
C PRO A 212 -6.37 -5.25 -9.45
N ASN A 213 -5.93 -5.17 -10.71
CA ASN A 213 -4.58 -5.58 -11.10
C ASN A 213 -3.54 -4.66 -10.43
N ILE A 214 -2.64 -5.28 -9.66
CA ILE A 214 -1.65 -4.51 -8.89
C ILE A 214 -0.44 -4.06 -9.73
N TYR A 215 -0.19 -4.70 -10.88
CA TYR A 215 0.95 -4.39 -11.74
C TYR A 215 0.62 -3.47 -12.91
N HIS A 216 -0.59 -3.46 -13.37
CA HIS A 216 -1.07 -2.90 -14.63
C HIS A 216 -0.03 -3.01 -15.77
N VAL A 217 -0.24 -3.96 -16.64
CA VAL A 217 0.44 -4.01 -17.95
C VAL A 217 -0.49 -3.27 -18.90
N SER A 218 -0.06 -2.10 -19.43
CA SER A 218 -0.81 -1.42 -20.49
C SER A 218 -1.10 -2.40 -21.62
N SER A 219 -2.29 -2.38 -22.17
CA SER A 219 -2.74 -3.21 -23.30
C SER A 219 -2.11 -2.80 -24.63
N GLU A 220 -0.94 -2.17 -24.64
CA GLU A 220 -0.15 -1.89 -25.84
C GLU A 220 0.60 -3.17 -26.30
N PRO A 221 0.73 -3.42 -27.63
CA PRO A 221 1.05 -4.75 -28.17
C PRO A 221 2.50 -5.25 -28.00
N ASN A 222 3.26 -4.78 -27.06
CA ASN A 222 4.61 -5.26 -26.77
C ASN A 222 4.74 -6.21 -25.56
N SER A 223 3.62 -6.76 -25.07
CA SER A 223 3.59 -7.65 -23.89
C SER A 223 3.96 -9.11 -24.19
N GLN A 224 4.78 -9.39 -25.21
CA GLN A 224 5.20 -10.78 -25.50
C GLN A 224 6.36 -11.30 -24.64
N GLU A 225 7.00 -10.49 -23.80
CA GLU A 225 8.19 -10.91 -23.03
C GLU A 225 7.92 -11.40 -21.60
N TYR A 226 6.69 -11.36 -21.09
CA TYR A 226 6.39 -11.79 -19.72
C TYR A 226 5.50 -13.04 -19.62
N LYS A 227 5.49 -13.88 -20.67
CA LYS A 227 4.88 -15.21 -20.66
C LYS A 227 5.94 -16.30 -20.75
N GLN A 228 6.85 -16.38 -19.79
CA GLN A 228 7.65 -17.58 -19.58
C GLN A 228 7.71 -17.91 -18.09
#